data_4dbe8a55699f190e985651c24c25e474
#
_entry.id   4dbe8a55699f190e985651c24c25e474
#
_cell.length_a   1.000
_cell.length_b   1.000
_cell.length_c   1.000
_cell.angle_alpha   90.00
_cell.angle_beta   90.00
_cell.angle_gamma   90.00
#
_symmetry.space_group_name_H-M   'P 1'
#
loop_
_entity.id
_entity.type
_entity.pdbx_description
1 polymer ?
#
loop_
_entity_poly.entity_id
_entity_poly.type
_entity_poly.pdbx_seq_one_letter_code
_entity_poly.pdbx_strand_id
1 'polypeptide(L)'
;MNHHQLCILFGFLAVATPASPQKAPWKDLSPHVTRLVTVEDGVQLEVLDWGGSGTGLVLLAGLGATAHYYDDFAPALTARYRVLGVTRRGHRGSSSPPVGYGFARLAEDVLRVIDTMGLVNPVVLGHSFAGEEMHVLGAQHAAKIRSLVYVDAAFNRGDDADKDAYNAVARTVPTAPSPQPGDLVSFTALRAYLEKYGGAGPEAYLRTRRLTNADGSVGGLWVPDLSIRQAMTKEIQTAYKQYNPERIGVPALAMYSAPKSVDDLMRRGTSDRLPFPDLVARVDADPALRQSVEKLYLLTRERVRNHEKWFEAFAERGRVLELSGTHDLIISNPREVLDQIQAFGSSFSERR
;
A
#
# COMPACT_ATOMS: atom_id res chain seq x y z
N MET A 1 21.91 -15.92 -85.98
CA MET A 1 20.53 -15.72 -85.46
C MET A 1 20.67 -15.32 -84.04
N ASN A 2 20.53 -14.05 -83.73
CA ASN A 2 20.76 -13.45 -82.42
C ASN A 2 19.47 -13.33 -81.62
N HIS A 3 19.42 -13.95 -80.41
CA HIS A 3 18.36 -13.74 -79.48
C HIS A 3 18.78 -12.69 -78.44
N HIS A 4 18.18 -11.51 -78.49
CA HIS A 4 18.28 -10.52 -77.47
C HIS A 4 17.31 -10.84 -76.31
N GLN A 5 17.86 -11.15 -75.12
CA GLN A 5 17.09 -11.21 -73.89
C GLN A 5 16.96 -9.80 -73.29
N LEU A 6 15.74 -9.35 -73.14
CA LEU A 6 15.37 -8.09 -72.52
C LEU A 6 15.21 -8.34 -71.02
N CYS A 7 16.14 -7.87 -70.17
CA CYS A 7 16.01 -7.86 -68.74
C CYS A 7 15.15 -6.69 -68.27
N ILE A 8 13.95 -6.97 -67.75
CA ILE A 8 13.12 -5.95 -67.09
C ILE A 8 13.52 -5.90 -65.61
N LEU A 9 14.18 -4.82 -65.17
CA LEU A 9 14.41 -4.52 -63.77
C LEU A 9 13.09 -4.01 -63.12
N PHE A 10 12.53 -4.80 -62.25
CA PHE A 10 11.49 -4.32 -61.33
C PHE A 10 12.16 -3.63 -60.15
N GLY A 11 12.10 -2.28 -60.14
CA GLY A 11 12.53 -1.48 -58.97
C GLY A 11 11.45 -1.60 -57.88
N PHE A 12 11.75 -2.28 -56.76
CA PHE A 12 10.94 -2.19 -55.58
C PHE A 12 11.16 -0.83 -54.91
N LEU A 13 10.19 0.09 -55.02
CA LEU A 13 10.12 1.26 -54.17
C LEU A 13 9.73 0.78 -52.76
N ALA A 14 10.66 0.70 -51.84
CA ALA A 14 10.38 0.54 -50.41
C ALA A 14 9.71 1.82 -49.92
N VAL A 15 8.39 1.79 -49.72
CA VAL A 15 7.69 2.85 -49.02
C VAL A 15 8.05 2.74 -47.56
N ALA A 16 8.92 3.63 -47.07
CA ALA A 16 9.25 3.77 -45.67
C ALA A 16 7.97 4.24 -44.93
N THR A 17 7.33 3.36 -44.20
CA THR A 17 6.27 3.76 -43.25
C THR A 17 6.90 4.68 -42.20
N PRO A 18 6.36 5.89 -41.97
CA PRO A 18 6.88 6.75 -40.90
C PRO A 18 6.77 5.99 -39.57
N ALA A 19 7.92 5.85 -38.89
CA ALA A 19 7.93 5.34 -37.52
C ALA A 19 7.01 6.21 -36.67
N SER A 20 6.02 5.60 -36.03
CA SER A 20 5.18 6.31 -35.05
C SER A 20 6.08 7.00 -34.03
N PRO A 21 5.85 8.26 -33.70
CA PRO A 21 6.68 8.97 -32.71
C PRO A 21 6.67 8.17 -31.41
N GLN A 22 7.85 7.70 -31.03
CA GLN A 22 8.04 6.97 -29.77
C GLN A 22 7.69 7.95 -28.64
N LYS A 23 6.63 7.67 -27.88
CA LYS A 23 6.25 8.47 -26.72
C LYS A 23 7.48 8.60 -25.80
N ALA A 24 7.77 9.84 -25.38
CA ALA A 24 8.82 10.08 -24.40
C ALA A 24 8.62 9.16 -23.18
N PRO A 25 9.69 8.60 -22.60
CA PRO A 25 9.58 7.77 -21.42
C PRO A 25 8.90 8.58 -20.30
N TRP A 26 7.97 7.94 -19.61
CA TRP A 26 7.30 8.55 -18.43
C TRP A 26 8.36 8.96 -17.39
N LYS A 27 8.18 10.13 -16.80
CA LYS A 27 9.03 10.65 -15.74
C LYS A 27 8.21 10.82 -14.48
N ASP A 28 8.73 10.35 -13.36
CA ASP A 28 8.18 10.65 -12.04
C ASP A 28 8.38 12.13 -11.72
N LEU A 29 7.29 12.83 -11.41
CA LEU A 29 7.29 14.24 -11.05
C LEU A 29 7.03 14.45 -9.55
N SER A 30 6.93 13.37 -8.77
CA SER A 30 6.75 13.43 -7.33
C SER A 30 7.92 14.17 -6.67
N PRO A 31 7.67 15.02 -5.67
CA PRO A 31 8.69 15.90 -5.10
C PRO A 31 9.58 15.19 -4.06
N HIS A 32 10.19 14.07 -4.46
CA HIS A 32 11.14 13.34 -3.62
C HIS A 32 12.48 13.14 -4.31
N VAL A 33 13.50 12.85 -3.52
CA VAL A 33 14.80 12.35 -3.99
C VAL A 33 14.85 10.85 -3.70
N THR A 34 15.12 10.04 -4.71
CA THR A 34 15.32 8.59 -4.55
C THR A 34 16.75 8.30 -4.10
N ARG A 35 16.91 7.48 -3.06
CA ARG A 35 18.18 6.99 -2.54
C ARG A 35 18.16 5.48 -2.47
N LEU A 36 19.33 4.84 -2.62
CA LEU A 36 19.52 3.42 -2.33
C LEU A 36 20.33 3.31 -1.02
N VAL A 37 19.73 2.69 -0.01
CA VAL A 37 20.36 2.49 1.30
C VAL A 37 20.74 1.02 1.45
N THR A 38 22.02 0.75 1.68
CA THR A 38 22.53 -0.60 1.95
C THR A 38 22.14 -1.02 3.37
N VAL A 39 21.36 -2.10 3.50
CA VAL A 39 20.89 -2.64 4.79
C VAL A 39 21.64 -3.90 5.21
N GLU A 40 22.24 -4.61 4.26
CA GLU A 40 23.19 -5.69 4.43
C GLU A 40 24.00 -5.86 3.13
N ASP A 41 25.05 -6.71 3.14
CA ASP A 41 25.85 -6.98 1.96
C ASP A 41 25.00 -7.45 0.77
N GLY A 42 25.08 -6.72 -0.34
CA GLY A 42 24.33 -7.01 -1.56
C GLY A 42 22.84 -6.66 -1.51
N VAL A 43 22.33 -6.09 -0.40
CA VAL A 43 20.92 -5.69 -0.30
C VAL A 43 20.78 -4.20 -0.07
N GLN A 44 20.15 -3.54 -1.05
CA GLN A 44 19.83 -2.12 -1.01
C GLN A 44 18.32 -1.92 -1.04
N LEU A 45 17.84 -0.98 -0.24
CA LEU A 45 16.44 -0.55 -0.25
C LEU A 45 16.31 0.82 -0.89
N GLU A 46 15.28 0.97 -1.70
CA GLU A 46 14.85 2.27 -2.20
C GLU A 46 14.24 3.08 -1.04
N VAL A 47 14.74 4.29 -0.86
CA VAL A 47 14.24 5.25 0.10
C VAL A 47 13.85 6.52 -0.66
N LEU A 48 12.60 6.91 -0.58
CA LEU A 48 12.09 8.15 -1.11
C LEU A 48 12.17 9.23 -0.03
N ASP A 49 12.85 10.31 -0.33
CA ASP A 49 13.16 11.41 0.57
C ASP A 49 12.41 12.66 0.13
N TRP A 50 11.27 12.97 0.76
CA TRP A 50 10.49 14.17 0.49
C TRP A 50 11.02 15.43 1.19
N GLY A 51 12.09 15.31 1.99
CA GLY A 51 12.65 16.45 2.70
C GLY A 51 11.86 16.79 3.96
N GLY A 52 11.73 18.10 4.22
CA GLY A 52 11.15 18.61 5.45
C GLY A 52 12.17 18.74 6.58
N SER A 53 11.70 19.22 7.73
CA SER A 53 12.52 19.44 8.94
C SER A 53 11.76 19.01 10.19
N GLY A 54 12.47 18.87 11.33
CA GLY A 54 11.88 18.44 12.59
C GLY A 54 12.06 16.95 12.87
N THR A 55 11.10 16.35 13.57
CA THR A 55 11.15 14.93 13.93
C THR A 55 11.14 14.05 12.67
N GLY A 56 12.00 13.03 12.61
CA GLY A 56 11.99 12.05 11.52
C GLY A 56 10.65 11.31 11.47
N LEU A 57 10.15 11.07 10.26
CA LEU A 57 8.97 10.24 9.99
C LEU A 57 9.32 9.23 8.90
N VAL A 58 9.22 7.95 9.24
CA VAL A 58 9.44 6.84 8.30
C VAL A 58 8.10 6.25 7.90
N LEU A 59 7.84 6.18 6.60
CA LEU A 59 6.61 5.66 5.99
C LEU A 59 6.86 4.26 5.42
N LEU A 60 6.05 3.29 5.84
CA LEU A 60 6.14 1.88 5.46
C LEU A 60 4.85 1.43 4.76
N ALA A 61 4.95 1.03 3.50
CA ALA A 61 3.80 0.62 2.71
C ALA A 61 3.37 -0.83 2.98
N GLY A 62 2.15 -1.20 2.58
CA GLY A 62 1.61 -2.55 2.68
C GLY A 62 2.34 -3.59 1.81
N LEU A 63 1.94 -4.85 1.92
CA LEU A 63 2.51 -5.94 1.11
C LEU A 63 2.26 -5.71 -0.39
N GLY A 64 3.31 -5.88 -1.18
CA GLY A 64 3.27 -5.65 -2.62
C GLY A 64 3.22 -4.16 -3.01
N ALA A 65 3.26 -3.23 -2.08
CA ALA A 65 3.34 -1.79 -2.32
C ALA A 65 4.77 -1.26 -2.13
N THR A 66 5.09 -0.17 -2.83
CA THR A 66 6.35 0.57 -2.71
C THR A 66 6.14 1.88 -1.97
N ALA A 67 7.21 2.59 -1.62
CA ALA A 67 7.13 3.89 -0.97
C ALA A 67 6.37 4.94 -1.81
N HIS A 68 6.30 4.77 -3.13
CA HIS A 68 5.50 5.60 -4.03
C HIS A 68 3.99 5.63 -3.70
N TYR A 69 3.51 4.70 -2.87
CA TYR A 69 2.16 4.73 -2.30
C TYR A 69 1.86 6.06 -1.58
N TYR A 70 2.88 6.72 -1.06
CA TYR A 70 2.78 7.95 -0.29
C TYR A 70 3.03 9.23 -1.09
N ASP A 71 3.28 9.18 -2.40
CA ASP A 71 3.72 10.34 -3.18
C ASP A 71 2.75 11.52 -3.15
N ASP A 72 1.43 11.27 -3.12
CA ASP A 72 0.40 12.31 -3.02
C ASP A 72 0.17 12.75 -1.54
N PHE A 73 0.59 11.96 -0.55
CA PHE A 73 0.33 12.20 0.87
C PHE A 73 1.53 12.78 1.63
N ALA A 74 2.72 12.26 1.38
CA ALA A 74 3.94 12.62 2.11
C ALA A 74 4.31 14.11 2.06
N PRO A 75 4.09 14.85 0.95
CA PRO A 75 4.38 16.29 0.89
C PRO A 75 3.66 17.10 1.96
N ALA A 76 2.43 16.75 2.34
CA ALA A 76 1.67 17.43 3.38
C ALA A 76 2.26 17.28 4.79
N LEU A 77 3.11 16.27 5.01
CA LEU A 77 3.77 15.99 6.28
C LEU A 77 5.09 16.78 6.45
N THR A 78 5.70 17.25 5.35
CA THR A 78 7.04 17.87 5.35
C THR A 78 7.11 19.20 6.11
N ALA A 79 5.96 19.85 6.33
CA ALA A 79 5.91 21.06 7.15
C ALA A 79 6.28 20.82 8.63
N ARG A 80 6.17 19.59 9.12
CA ARG A 80 6.41 19.24 10.54
C ARG A 80 7.42 18.12 10.74
N TYR A 81 7.67 17.32 9.71
CA TYR A 81 8.49 16.11 9.76
C TYR A 81 9.57 16.13 8.69
N ARG A 82 10.68 15.46 9.00
CA ARG A 82 11.64 15.00 8.01
C ARG A 82 11.13 13.65 7.47
N VAL A 83 10.59 13.63 6.24
CA VAL A 83 9.77 12.51 5.74
C VAL A 83 10.55 11.60 4.80
N LEU A 84 10.64 10.32 5.14
CA LEU A 84 11.24 9.27 4.34
C LEU A 84 10.23 8.14 4.13
N GLY A 85 10.18 7.58 2.93
CA GLY A 85 9.42 6.36 2.63
C GLY A 85 10.36 5.23 2.27
N VAL A 86 10.12 4.02 2.80
CA VAL A 86 10.97 2.86 2.54
C VAL A 86 10.23 1.83 1.69
N THR A 87 10.80 1.48 0.55
CA THR A 87 10.37 0.32 -0.24
C THR A 87 11.04 -0.93 0.31
N ARG A 88 10.25 -1.86 0.78
CA ARG A 88 10.72 -3.10 1.41
C ARG A 88 11.48 -3.99 0.43
N ARG A 89 12.44 -4.81 0.94
CA ARG A 89 13.09 -5.86 0.15
C ARG A 89 12.06 -6.75 -0.56
N GLY A 90 12.39 -7.26 -1.73
CA GLY A 90 11.48 -8.05 -2.55
C GLY A 90 10.39 -7.25 -3.27
N HIS A 91 10.42 -5.93 -3.19
CA HIS A 91 9.50 -5.03 -3.90
C HIS A 91 10.26 -4.22 -4.95
N ARG A 92 9.58 -3.82 -6.02
CA ARG A 92 10.19 -3.09 -7.14
C ARG A 92 10.84 -1.80 -6.64
N GLY A 93 12.08 -1.55 -7.05
CA GLY A 93 12.92 -0.45 -6.58
C GLY A 93 13.97 -0.88 -5.56
N SER A 94 13.70 -1.92 -4.76
CA SER A 94 14.61 -2.51 -3.79
C SER A 94 15.16 -3.86 -4.24
N SER A 95 16.27 -4.31 -3.63
CA SER A 95 16.84 -5.63 -3.86
C SER A 95 15.86 -6.74 -3.49
N SER A 96 15.94 -7.85 -4.21
CA SER A 96 15.14 -9.06 -3.99
C SER A 96 16.03 -10.24 -3.60
N PRO A 97 16.56 -10.29 -2.36
CA PRO A 97 17.41 -11.38 -1.91
C PRO A 97 16.61 -12.69 -1.80
N PRO A 98 17.28 -13.86 -1.80
CA PRO A 98 16.60 -15.15 -1.71
C PRO A 98 15.97 -15.46 -0.35
N VAL A 99 16.30 -14.68 0.71
CA VAL A 99 15.85 -14.87 2.10
C VAL A 99 15.71 -13.52 2.82
N GLY A 100 15.16 -13.54 4.04
CA GLY A 100 15.12 -12.38 4.93
C GLY A 100 13.78 -11.66 4.90
N TYR A 101 12.68 -12.36 4.78
CA TYR A 101 11.32 -11.80 4.70
C TYR A 101 10.51 -11.96 5.99
N GLY A 102 11.14 -12.45 7.07
CA GLY A 102 10.52 -12.52 8.39
C GLY A 102 10.44 -11.13 9.06
N PHE A 103 9.48 -10.93 9.96
CA PHE A 103 9.14 -9.62 10.54
C PHE A 103 10.32 -8.97 11.28
N ALA A 104 11.11 -9.75 12.04
CA ALA A 104 12.31 -9.25 12.72
C ALA A 104 13.33 -8.69 11.72
N ARG A 105 13.60 -9.41 10.62
CA ARG A 105 14.54 -8.95 9.60
C ARG A 105 14.03 -7.69 8.89
N LEU A 106 12.73 -7.61 8.59
CA LEU A 106 12.13 -6.41 8.01
C LEU A 106 12.24 -5.21 8.95
N ALA A 107 12.05 -5.41 10.25
CA ALA A 107 12.26 -4.38 11.27
C ALA A 107 13.74 -3.92 11.36
N GLU A 108 14.69 -4.85 11.28
CA GLU A 108 16.12 -4.53 11.22
C GLU A 108 16.48 -3.68 9.99
N ASP A 109 15.88 -3.95 8.84
CA ASP A 109 16.04 -3.14 7.63
C ASP A 109 15.61 -1.69 7.85
N VAL A 110 14.46 -1.50 8.51
CA VAL A 110 13.98 -0.15 8.87
C VAL A 110 14.94 0.55 9.82
N LEU A 111 15.48 -0.16 10.82
CA LEU A 111 16.49 0.40 11.74
C LEU A 111 17.78 0.80 11.01
N ARG A 112 18.24 0.00 10.04
CA ARG A 112 19.40 0.35 9.21
C ARG A 112 19.15 1.60 8.38
N VAL A 113 17.94 1.75 7.82
CA VAL A 113 17.57 2.99 7.12
C VAL A 113 17.57 4.17 8.08
N ILE A 114 16.96 4.05 9.27
CA ILE A 114 16.94 5.10 10.31
C ILE A 114 18.37 5.53 10.66
N ASP A 115 19.25 4.60 10.96
CA ASP A 115 20.64 4.87 11.33
C ASP A 115 21.43 5.51 10.16
N THR A 116 21.31 4.96 8.94
CA THR A 116 22.03 5.47 7.74
C THR A 116 21.56 6.87 7.34
N MET A 117 20.26 7.14 7.47
CA MET A 117 19.69 8.44 7.14
C MET A 117 19.82 9.47 8.29
N GLY A 118 20.45 9.09 9.42
CA GLY A 118 20.72 9.98 10.55
C GLY A 118 19.46 10.43 11.29
N LEU A 119 18.39 9.63 11.27
CA LEU A 119 17.17 9.97 12.01
C LEU A 119 17.32 9.61 13.50
N VAL A 120 16.97 10.54 14.38
CA VAL A 120 17.00 10.33 15.83
C VAL A 120 15.58 10.16 16.35
N ASN A 121 15.29 9.01 16.91
CA ASN A 121 13.97 8.67 17.48
C ASN A 121 12.80 9.09 16.56
N PRO A 122 12.70 8.56 15.32
CA PRO A 122 11.64 8.93 14.40
C PRO A 122 10.29 8.37 14.84
N VAL A 123 9.23 8.97 14.32
CA VAL A 123 7.91 8.35 14.23
C VAL A 123 7.95 7.33 13.08
N VAL A 124 7.35 6.16 13.27
CA VAL A 124 7.15 5.19 12.17
C VAL A 124 5.66 5.08 11.89
N LEU A 125 5.27 5.34 10.65
CA LEU A 125 3.90 5.20 10.16
C LEU A 125 3.86 4.08 9.15
N GLY A 126 2.93 3.16 9.31
CA GLY A 126 2.78 2.04 8.39
C GLY A 126 1.36 1.68 8.07
N HIS A 127 1.19 1.20 6.84
CA HIS A 127 -0.07 0.73 6.30
C HIS A 127 -0.08 -0.80 6.19
N SER A 128 -1.22 -1.42 6.53
CA SER A 128 -1.47 -2.84 6.27
C SER A 128 -0.38 -3.77 6.84
N PHE A 129 0.30 -4.53 6.00
CA PHE A 129 1.38 -5.46 6.36
C PHE A 129 2.53 -4.81 7.14
N ALA A 130 2.76 -3.51 6.98
CA ALA A 130 3.78 -2.81 7.76
C ALA A 130 3.54 -2.89 9.28
N GLY A 131 2.30 -3.16 9.71
CA GLY A 131 1.96 -3.37 11.10
C GLY A 131 2.78 -4.44 11.80
N GLU A 132 3.17 -5.49 11.07
CA GLU A 132 3.94 -6.62 11.61
C GLU A 132 5.38 -6.20 11.99
N GLU A 133 6.08 -5.53 11.06
CA GLU A 133 7.43 -5.03 11.33
C GLU A 133 7.42 -3.88 12.34
N MET A 134 6.39 -3.03 12.33
CA MET A 134 6.19 -1.97 13.32
C MET A 134 5.95 -2.52 14.73
N HIS A 135 5.23 -3.63 14.84
CA HIS A 135 5.04 -4.29 16.13
C HIS A 135 6.38 -4.74 16.72
N VAL A 136 7.25 -5.35 15.90
CA VAL A 136 8.61 -5.73 16.33
C VAL A 136 9.42 -4.49 16.74
N LEU A 137 9.35 -3.41 15.96
CA LEU A 137 10.02 -2.14 16.30
C LEU A 137 9.56 -1.61 17.66
N GLY A 138 8.26 -1.58 17.90
CA GLY A 138 7.69 -1.05 19.14
C GLY A 138 7.93 -1.90 20.36
N ALA A 139 7.99 -3.22 20.19
CA ALA A 139 8.23 -4.18 21.28
C ALA A 139 9.71 -4.35 21.62
N GLN A 140 10.55 -4.54 20.60
CA GLN A 140 11.95 -4.94 20.80
C GLN A 140 12.95 -3.80 20.63
N HIS A 141 12.54 -2.70 19.94
CA HIS A 141 13.42 -1.57 19.62
C HIS A 141 12.83 -0.21 20.04
N ALA A 142 12.03 -0.21 21.12
CA ALA A 142 11.34 0.99 21.63
C ALA A 142 12.30 2.19 21.90
N ALA A 143 13.56 1.94 22.27
CA ALA A 143 14.55 3.01 22.49
C ALA A 143 15.00 3.72 21.19
N LYS A 144 14.76 3.13 20.02
CA LYS A 144 15.18 3.64 18.71
C LYS A 144 14.11 4.47 18.00
N ILE A 145 12.87 4.41 18.46
CA ILE A 145 11.71 5.06 17.81
C ILE A 145 10.91 5.88 18.83
N ARG A 146 10.28 6.93 18.35
CA ARG A 146 9.49 7.85 19.19
C ARG A 146 8.07 7.36 19.44
N SER A 147 7.40 6.93 18.39
CA SER A 147 6.00 6.46 18.41
C SER A 147 5.65 5.72 17.11
N LEU A 148 4.54 5.02 17.13
CA LEU A 148 4.00 4.26 15.99
C LEU A 148 2.64 4.81 15.57
N VAL A 149 2.40 4.87 14.26
CA VAL A 149 1.10 5.22 13.68
C VAL A 149 0.68 4.12 12.70
N TYR A 150 -0.30 3.34 13.08
CA TYR A 150 -0.87 2.27 12.27
C TYR A 150 -2.05 2.79 11.46
N VAL A 151 -1.96 2.72 10.15
CA VAL A 151 -3.06 3.09 9.24
C VAL A 151 -3.62 1.81 8.65
N ASP A 152 -4.74 1.36 9.19
CA ASP A 152 -5.39 0.08 8.91
C ASP A 152 -4.36 -1.08 8.90
N ALA A 153 -3.57 -1.17 9.98
CA ALA A 153 -2.38 -2.01 10.07
C ALA A 153 -2.23 -2.76 11.41
N ALA A 154 -2.97 -2.38 12.46
CA ALA A 154 -2.87 -2.99 13.79
C ALA A 154 -3.81 -4.19 13.92
N PHE A 155 -3.55 -5.26 13.17
CA PHE A 155 -4.44 -6.41 13.09
C PHE A 155 -3.99 -7.56 14.00
N ASN A 156 -4.95 -8.22 14.66
CA ASN A 156 -4.73 -9.54 15.25
C ASN A 156 -4.72 -10.59 14.15
N ARG A 157 -3.54 -11.02 13.72
CA ARG A 157 -3.38 -12.04 12.69
C ARG A 157 -3.48 -13.48 13.21
N GLY A 158 -3.50 -13.66 14.54
CA GLY A 158 -3.64 -14.97 15.19
C GLY A 158 -5.09 -15.40 15.38
N ASP A 159 -6.05 -14.48 15.26
CA ASP A 159 -7.47 -14.74 15.44
C ASP A 159 -8.23 -14.58 14.12
N ASP A 160 -8.47 -15.70 13.47
CA ASP A 160 -9.23 -15.80 12.22
C ASP A 160 -10.62 -16.43 12.44
N ALA A 161 -11.10 -16.51 13.71
CA ALA A 161 -12.32 -17.22 14.06
C ALA A 161 -13.54 -16.77 13.24
N ASP A 162 -13.62 -15.48 12.91
CA ASP A 162 -14.76 -14.90 12.19
C ASP A 162 -14.54 -14.81 10.67
N LYS A 163 -13.36 -15.19 10.18
CA LYS A 163 -12.96 -15.01 8.76
C LYS A 163 -13.85 -15.79 7.80
N ASP A 164 -14.20 -17.03 8.13
CA ASP A 164 -15.01 -17.86 7.25
C ASP A 164 -16.45 -17.33 7.15
N ALA A 165 -17.03 -16.91 8.26
CA ALA A 165 -18.36 -16.29 8.31
C ALA A 165 -18.38 -14.97 7.52
N TYR A 166 -17.37 -14.13 7.73
CA TYR A 166 -17.21 -12.89 6.99
C TYR A 166 -17.07 -13.14 5.48
N ASN A 167 -16.17 -14.03 5.07
CA ASN A 167 -15.92 -14.35 3.66
C ASN A 167 -17.16 -14.93 2.98
N ALA A 168 -17.93 -15.79 3.67
CA ALA A 168 -19.16 -16.35 3.14
C ALA A 168 -20.18 -15.25 2.78
N VAL A 169 -20.37 -14.28 3.67
CA VAL A 169 -21.28 -13.14 3.43
C VAL A 169 -20.70 -12.17 2.41
N ALA A 170 -19.41 -11.86 2.51
CA ALA A 170 -18.73 -10.94 1.59
C ALA A 170 -18.85 -11.38 0.12
N ARG A 171 -18.85 -12.68 -0.16
CA ARG A 171 -19.03 -13.22 -1.53
C ARG A 171 -20.42 -13.00 -2.11
N THR A 172 -21.44 -12.77 -1.28
CA THR A 172 -22.82 -12.53 -1.72
C THR A 172 -23.09 -11.07 -2.06
N VAL A 173 -22.21 -10.15 -1.64
CA VAL A 173 -22.34 -8.72 -1.91
C VAL A 173 -21.50 -8.35 -3.13
N PRO A 174 -22.03 -7.65 -4.13
CA PRO A 174 -21.29 -7.23 -5.32
C PRO A 174 -20.04 -6.40 -4.97
N THR A 175 -18.98 -6.56 -5.73
CA THR A 175 -17.75 -5.77 -5.64
C THR A 175 -17.57 -4.90 -6.87
N ALA A 176 -16.68 -3.92 -6.78
CA ALA A 176 -16.22 -3.18 -7.96
C ALA A 176 -15.81 -4.17 -9.07
N PRO A 177 -16.23 -3.97 -10.31
CA PRO A 177 -15.86 -4.83 -11.43
C PRO A 177 -14.33 -4.74 -11.66
N SER A 178 -13.76 -5.73 -12.33
CA SER A 178 -12.37 -5.63 -12.79
C SER A 178 -12.23 -4.58 -13.90
N PRO A 179 -11.07 -3.91 -14.03
CA PRO A 179 -10.80 -2.99 -15.14
C PRO A 179 -11.01 -3.70 -16.47
N GLN A 180 -11.71 -3.01 -17.40
CA GLN A 180 -11.92 -3.48 -18.75
C GLN A 180 -10.75 -3.08 -19.67
N PRO A 181 -10.60 -3.63 -20.88
CA PRO A 181 -9.49 -3.28 -21.77
C PRO A 181 -9.35 -1.78 -22.03
N GLY A 182 -10.47 -1.03 -22.09
CA GLY A 182 -10.48 0.44 -22.24
C GLY A 182 -9.88 1.18 -21.04
N ASP A 183 -9.97 0.61 -19.83
CA ASP A 183 -9.38 1.17 -18.61
C ASP A 183 -7.87 0.92 -18.52
N LEU A 184 -7.35 0.01 -19.34
CA LEU A 184 -5.93 -0.42 -19.32
C LEU A 184 -5.12 0.14 -20.49
N VAL A 185 -5.69 0.97 -21.35
CA VAL A 185 -4.96 1.57 -22.49
C VAL A 185 -3.87 2.55 -22.07
N SER A 186 -3.91 3.04 -20.84
CA SER A 186 -2.87 3.88 -20.23
C SER A 186 -3.01 3.90 -18.70
N PHE A 187 -1.95 4.34 -18.01
CA PHE A 187 -2.03 4.56 -16.55
C PHE A 187 -3.01 5.67 -16.17
N THR A 188 -3.20 6.67 -17.03
CA THR A 188 -4.24 7.70 -16.84
C THR A 188 -5.65 7.11 -16.91
N ALA A 189 -5.92 6.19 -17.85
CA ALA A 189 -7.21 5.50 -17.94
C ALA A 189 -7.45 4.59 -16.73
N LEU A 190 -6.42 3.83 -16.32
CA LEU A 190 -6.48 3.02 -15.10
C LEU A 190 -6.75 3.88 -13.86
N ARG A 191 -6.10 5.02 -13.72
CA ARG A 191 -6.32 5.95 -12.62
C ARG A 191 -7.76 6.47 -12.60
N ALA A 192 -8.29 6.89 -13.74
CA ALA A 192 -9.69 7.32 -13.88
C ALA A 192 -10.69 6.21 -13.52
N TYR A 193 -10.39 4.96 -13.86
CA TYR A 193 -11.16 3.79 -13.40
C TYR A 193 -11.13 3.66 -11.87
N LEU A 194 -9.93 3.68 -11.25
CA LEU A 194 -9.78 3.50 -9.80
C LEU A 194 -10.46 4.62 -8.99
N GLU A 195 -10.48 5.87 -9.50
CA GLU A 195 -11.18 7.00 -8.87
C GLU A 195 -12.67 6.75 -8.67
N LYS A 196 -13.30 5.92 -9.50
CA LYS A 196 -14.71 5.54 -9.35
C LYS A 196 -14.95 4.58 -8.18
N TYR A 197 -13.91 3.87 -7.72
CA TYR A 197 -14.01 2.74 -6.80
C TYR A 197 -13.13 2.88 -5.55
N GLY A 198 -13.05 4.07 -4.99
CA GLY A 198 -12.37 4.30 -3.71
C GLY A 198 -11.09 5.11 -3.77
N GLY A 199 -10.80 5.65 -4.94
CA GLY A 199 -9.64 6.51 -5.18
C GLY A 199 -8.48 5.78 -5.84
N ALA A 200 -7.74 6.53 -6.65
CA ALA A 200 -6.49 6.07 -7.26
C ALA A 200 -5.29 6.52 -6.43
N GLY A 201 -4.34 5.64 -6.26
CA GLY A 201 -3.02 6.03 -5.77
C GLY A 201 -2.24 6.84 -6.81
N PRO A 202 -1.07 7.39 -6.42
CA PRO A 202 -0.16 8.09 -7.30
C PRO A 202 0.18 7.28 -8.56
N GLU A 203 0.39 7.94 -9.70
CA GLU A 203 0.73 7.22 -10.94
C GLU A 203 2.06 6.46 -10.80
N ALA A 204 3.05 7.05 -10.10
CA ALA A 204 4.30 6.37 -9.81
C ALA A 204 4.07 5.04 -9.08
N TYR A 205 3.21 5.04 -8.06
CA TYR A 205 2.80 3.84 -7.34
C TYR A 205 2.16 2.80 -8.27
N LEU A 206 1.21 3.20 -9.11
CA LEU A 206 0.58 2.29 -10.07
C LEU A 206 1.59 1.67 -11.03
N ARG A 207 2.60 2.45 -11.46
CA ARG A 207 3.69 1.99 -12.33
C ARG A 207 4.66 1.04 -11.63
N THR A 208 4.83 1.14 -10.32
CA THR A 208 5.62 0.14 -9.57
C THR A 208 4.86 -1.16 -9.37
N ARG A 209 3.54 -1.11 -9.37
CA ARG A 209 2.65 -2.28 -9.17
C ARG A 209 2.36 -3.04 -10.46
N ARG A 210 2.51 -2.42 -11.63
CA ARG A 210 2.15 -3.00 -12.91
C ARG A 210 3.25 -2.87 -13.94
N LEU A 211 3.24 -3.78 -14.90
CA LEU A 211 4.10 -3.72 -16.06
C LEU A 211 3.57 -2.66 -17.03
N THR A 212 4.47 -2.07 -17.81
CA THR A 212 4.13 -1.22 -18.95
C THR A 212 4.43 -2.00 -20.22
N ASN A 213 3.44 -2.18 -21.08
CA ASN A 213 3.61 -2.83 -22.37
C ASN A 213 4.37 -1.92 -23.35
N ALA A 214 4.86 -2.48 -24.45
CA ALA A 214 5.64 -1.73 -25.45
C ALA A 214 4.86 -0.56 -26.09
N ASP A 215 3.53 -0.67 -26.17
CA ASP A 215 2.63 0.38 -26.68
C ASP A 215 2.26 1.44 -25.61
N GLY A 216 2.78 1.30 -24.40
CA GLY A 216 2.50 2.18 -23.26
C GLY A 216 1.24 1.83 -22.47
N SER A 217 0.51 0.79 -22.87
CA SER A 217 -0.65 0.30 -22.12
C SER A 217 -0.24 -0.39 -20.80
N VAL A 218 -1.22 -0.57 -19.90
CA VAL A 218 -1.02 -1.19 -18.59
C VAL A 218 -1.02 -2.70 -18.73
N GLY A 219 0.09 -3.32 -18.33
CA GLY A 219 0.25 -4.77 -18.30
C GLY A 219 -0.23 -5.41 -17.01
N GLY A 220 0.18 -6.68 -16.81
CA GLY A 220 -0.08 -7.44 -15.61
C GLY A 220 0.54 -6.83 -14.35
N LEU A 221 0.26 -7.44 -13.20
CA LEU A 221 0.93 -7.06 -11.95
C LEU A 221 2.43 -7.36 -12.06
N TRP A 222 3.26 -6.43 -11.58
CA TRP A 222 4.65 -6.71 -11.33
C TRP A 222 4.76 -7.67 -10.13
N VAL A 223 5.53 -8.70 -10.28
CA VAL A 223 5.82 -9.65 -9.21
C VAL A 223 7.31 -10.02 -9.29
N PRO A 224 7.97 -10.28 -8.16
CA PRO A 224 9.34 -10.78 -8.18
C PRO A 224 9.40 -12.18 -8.82
N ASP A 225 10.60 -12.64 -9.13
CA ASP A 225 10.84 -13.97 -9.66
C ASP A 225 10.19 -15.04 -8.78
N LEU A 226 9.80 -16.18 -9.40
CA LEU A 226 9.04 -17.23 -8.73
C LEU A 226 9.74 -17.75 -7.46
N SER A 227 11.05 -17.94 -7.49
CA SER A 227 11.85 -18.38 -6.34
C SER A 227 11.79 -17.39 -5.18
N ILE A 228 11.92 -16.09 -5.47
CA ILE A 228 11.83 -15.01 -4.48
C ILE A 228 10.42 -14.97 -3.88
N ARG A 229 9.39 -15.03 -4.72
CA ARG A 229 7.99 -15.04 -4.26
C ARG A 229 7.68 -16.24 -3.36
N GLN A 230 8.22 -17.43 -3.69
CA GLN A 230 8.08 -18.60 -2.85
C GLN A 230 8.78 -18.44 -1.51
N ALA A 231 10.00 -17.90 -1.49
CA ALA A 231 10.74 -17.61 -0.27
C ALA A 231 9.98 -16.60 0.61
N MET A 232 9.55 -15.48 0.04
CA MET A 232 8.74 -14.47 0.74
C MET A 232 7.50 -15.11 1.37
N THR A 233 6.72 -15.88 0.58
CA THR A 233 5.50 -16.52 1.06
C THR A 233 5.80 -17.47 2.23
N LYS A 234 6.81 -18.32 2.09
CA LYS A 234 7.19 -19.30 3.11
C LYS A 234 7.64 -18.61 4.40
N GLU A 235 8.51 -17.61 4.31
CA GLU A 235 9.05 -16.92 5.50
C GLU A 235 7.99 -16.10 6.21
N ILE A 236 7.14 -15.37 5.47
CA ILE A 236 6.00 -14.63 6.03
C ILE A 236 5.01 -15.57 6.72
N GLN A 237 4.64 -16.69 6.09
CA GLN A 237 3.77 -17.69 6.72
C GLN A 237 4.40 -18.30 7.98
N THR A 238 5.70 -18.53 7.97
CA THR A 238 6.43 -19.03 9.14
C THR A 238 6.43 -17.99 10.25
N ALA A 239 6.68 -16.73 9.93
CA ALA A 239 6.64 -15.62 10.88
C ALA A 239 5.25 -15.47 11.52
N TYR A 240 4.16 -15.61 10.76
CA TYR A 240 2.81 -15.61 11.33
C TYR A 240 2.54 -16.78 12.27
N LYS A 241 3.03 -17.99 11.96
CA LYS A 241 2.86 -19.16 12.84
C LYS A 241 3.64 -19.02 14.15
N GLN A 242 4.75 -18.29 14.11
CA GLN A 242 5.62 -18.04 15.28
C GLN A 242 5.29 -16.72 15.98
N TYR A 243 4.31 -15.97 15.44
CA TYR A 243 3.96 -14.65 15.92
C TYR A 243 3.41 -14.74 17.35
N ASN A 244 4.20 -14.21 18.28
CA ASN A 244 3.82 -14.03 19.67
C ASN A 244 3.99 -12.54 19.99
N PRO A 245 2.91 -11.75 19.91
CA PRO A 245 3.01 -10.31 20.07
C PRO A 245 3.47 -9.95 21.48
N GLU A 246 4.51 -9.14 21.55
CA GLU A 246 5.01 -8.55 22.80
C GLU A 246 4.40 -7.15 22.98
N ARG A 247 4.47 -6.60 24.20
CA ARG A 247 3.94 -5.26 24.48
C ARG A 247 4.70 -4.17 23.76
N ILE A 248 3.98 -3.23 23.15
CA ILE A 248 4.54 -2.05 22.50
C ILE A 248 4.97 -1.06 23.57
N GLY A 249 6.29 -0.79 23.65
CA GLY A 249 6.91 0.06 24.66
C GLY A 249 6.86 1.57 24.36
N VAL A 250 6.29 1.99 23.21
CA VAL A 250 6.18 3.39 22.77
C VAL A 250 4.72 3.82 22.62
N PRO A 251 4.42 5.13 22.63
CA PRO A 251 3.09 5.60 22.27
C PRO A 251 2.68 5.14 20.87
N ALA A 252 1.44 4.72 20.71
CA ALA A 252 0.95 4.20 19.45
C ALA A 252 -0.46 4.70 19.13
N LEU A 253 -0.71 5.03 17.85
CA LEU A 253 -2.02 5.35 17.30
C LEU A 253 -2.42 4.28 16.30
N ALA A 254 -3.57 3.67 16.46
CA ALA A 254 -4.18 2.78 15.47
C ALA A 254 -5.42 3.44 14.87
N MET A 255 -5.45 3.57 13.55
CA MET A 255 -6.60 4.03 12.78
C MET A 255 -7.12 2.85 11.96
N TYR A 256 -8.37 2.47 12.18
CA TYR A 256 -9.01 1.36 11.49
C TYR A 256 -9.99 1.87 10.44
N SER A 257 -9.99 1.26 9.26
CA SER A 257 -11.06 1.43 8.28
C SER A 257 -12.34 0.77 8.81
N ALA A 258 -13.30 1.58 9.22
CA ALA A 258 -14.54 1.12 9.83
C ALA A 258 -15.75 1.90 9.31
N PRO A 259 -16.73 1.25 8.68
CA PRO A 259 -17.94 1.93 8.25
C PRO A 259 -18.79 2.34 9.45
N LYS A 260 -19.29 3.57 9.46
CA LYS A 260 -20.14 4.13 10.54
C LYS A 260 -21.60 3.68 10.43
N SER A 261 -22.03 3.25 9.24
CA SER A 261 -23.39 2.76 8.96
C SER A 261 -23.38 1.82 7.76
N VAL A 262 -24.52 1.17 7.50
CA VAL A 262 -24.73 0.37 6.27
C VAL A 262 -24.56 1.24 5.02
N ASP A 263 -25.10 2.46 5.03
CA ASP A 263 -24.95 3.43 3.93
C ASP A 263 -23.47 3.83 3.72
N ASP A 264 -22.74 4.05 4.80
CA ASP A 264 -21.30 4.36 4.73
C ASP A 264 -20.50 3.19 4.13
N LEU A 265 -20.82 1.93 4.50
CA LEU A 265 -20.24 0.73 3.90
C LEU A 265 -20.47 0.69 2.38
N MET A 266 -21.72 0.96 1.96
CA MET A 266 -22.09 0.91 0.54
C MET A 266 -21.37 1.98 -0.28
N ARG A 267 -21.18 3.19 0.27
CA ARG A 267 -20.63 4.36 -0.44
C ARG A 267 -19.12 4.48 -0.35
N ARG A 268 -18.52 4.06 0.76
CA ARG A 268 -17.09 4.25 1.06
C ARG A 268 -16.28 2.98 1.11
N GLY A 269 -16.93 1.81 1.12
CA GLY A 269 -16.25 0.52 1.25
C GLY A 269 -15.80 0.20 2.67
N THR A 270 -14.90 -0.76 2.79
CA THR A 270 -14.29 -1.25 4.03
C THR A 270 -12.83 -1.66 3.78
N SER A 271 -12.12 -2.12 4.79
CA SER A 271 -10.79 -2.72 4.66
C SER A 271 -10.70 -3.76 3.53
N ASP A 272 -11.73 -4.57 3.35
CA ASP A 272 -11.68 -5.70 2.41
C ASP A 272 -12.46 -5.44 1.11
N ARG A 273 -13.09 -4.26 0.96
CA ARG A 273 -14.01 -4.00 -0.16
C ARG A 273 -13.94 -2.56 -0.63
N LEU A 274 -13.73 -2.39 -1.92
CA LEU A 274 -13.91 -1.11 -2.60
C LEU A 274 -15.41 -0.76 -2.69
N PRO A 275 -15.78 0.53 -2.63
CA PRO A 275 -17.15 0.96 -2.85
C PRO A 275 -17.61 0.57 -4.27
N PHE A 276 -18.91 0.33 -4.41
CA PHE A 276 -19.52 0.02 -5.68
C PHE A 276 -20.68 1.01 -5.92
N PRO A 277 -20.55 1.98 -6.83
CA PRO A 277 -21.51 3.08 -6.98
C PRO A 277 -22.96 2.64 -7.16
N ASP A 278 -23.19 1.53 -7.87
CA ASP A 278 -24.54 1.01 -8.13
C ASP A 278 -25.08 0.14 -6.98
N LEU A 279 -24.29 -0.09 -5.92
CA LEU A 279 -24.71 -0.99 -4.83
C LEU A 279 -25.96 -0.49 -4.10
N VAL A 280 -26.07 0.83 -3.88
CA VAL A 280 -27.23 1.44 -3.22
C VAL A 280 -28.50 1.13 -4.00
N ALA A 281 -28.52 1.40 -5.29
CA ALA A 281 -29.67 1.16 -6.16
C ALA A 281 -30.05 -0.34 -6.23
N ARG A 282 -29.04 -1.23 -6.23
CA ARG A 282 -29.27 -2.68 -6.21
C ARG A 282 -29.86 -3.14 -4.90
N VAL A 283 -29.37 -2.62 -3.79
CA VAL A 283 -29.85 -2.95 -2.43
C VAL A 283 -31.30 -2.46 -2.24
N ASP A 284 -31.65 -1.31 -2.81
CA ASP A 284 -33.02 -0.79 -2.77
C ASP A 284 -34.01 -1.66 -3.55
N ALA A 285 -33.54 -2.32 -4.61
CA ALA A 285 -34.35 -3.19 -5.48
C ALA A 285 -34.39 -4.66 -5.01
N ASP A 286 -33.46 -5.11 -4.15
CA ASP A 286 -33.31 -6.51 -3.75
C ASP A 286 -33.22 -6.65 -2.21
N PRO A 287 -34.33 -7.06 -1.52
CA PRO A 287 -34.33 -7.28 -0.07
C PRO A 287 -33.33 -8.33 0.43
N ALA A 288 -33.01 -9.36 -0.36
CA ALA A 288 -32.05 -10.39 0.04
C ALA A 288 -30.63 -9.83 0.00
N LEU A 289 -30.31 -8.99 -1.01
CA LEU A 289 -29.05 -8.27 -1.05
C LEU A 289 -28.91 -7.28 0.12
N ARG A 290 -29.98 -6.55 0.46
CA ARG A 290 -30.03 -5.69 1.66
C ARG A 290 -29.63 -6.44 2.92
N GLN A 291 -30.23 -7.60 3.16
CA GLN A 291 -29.92 -8.46 4.30
C GLN A 291 -28.43 -8.88 4.32
N SER A 292 -27.88 -9.21 3.15
CA SER A 292 -26.47 -9.57 2.99
C SER A 292 -25.53 -8.40 3.33
N VAL A 293 -25.86 -7.20 2.90
CA VAL A 293 -25.07 -5.98 3.18
C VAL A 293 -25.15 -5.61 4.67
N GLU A 294 -26.33 -5.68 5.30
CA GLU A 294 -26.51 -5.45 6.73
C GLU A 294 -25.70 -6.46 7.57
N LYS A 295 -25.72 -7.73 7.20
CA LYS A 295 -24.91 -8.77 7.85
C LYS A 295 -23.41 -8.52 7.65
N LEU A 296 -23.00 -8.12 6.45
CA LEU A 296 -21.62 -7.76 6.17
C LEU A 296 -21.16 -6.58 7.04
N TYR A 297 -22.00 -5.56 7.20
CA TYR A 297 -21.72 -4.43 8.07
C TYR A 297 -21.49 -4.88 9.52
N LEU A 298 -22.37 -5.71 10.07
CA LEU A 298 -22.24 -6.21 11.45
C LEU A 298 -20.96 -7.01 11.66
N LEU A 299 -20.62 -7.90 10.73
CA LEU A 299 -19.38 -8.69 10.78
C LEU A 299 -18.14 -7.81 10.64
N THR A 300 -18.18 -6.79 9.78
CA THR A 300 -17.07 -5.82 9.66
C THR A 300 -16.85 -5.09 10.98
N ARG A 301 -17.92 -4.60 11.61
CA ARG A 301 -17.87 -3.91 12.89
C ARG A 301 -17.34 -4.80 14.02
N GLU A 302 -17.68 -6.08 14.01
CA GLU A 302 -17.21 -7.06 14.98
C GLU A 302 -15.70 -7.31 14.81
N ARG A 303 -15.24 -7.52 13.58
CA ARG A 303 -13.80 -7.67 13.28
C ARG A 303 -12.98 -6.45 13.71
N VAL A 304 -13.44 -5.24 13.41
CA VAL A 304 -12.77 -4.01 13.85
C VAL A 304 -12.67 -3.99 15.37
N ARG A 305 -13.77 -4.21 16.11
CA ARG A 305 -13.74 -4.27 17.58
C ARG A 305 -12.79 -5.33 18.15
N ASN A 306 -12.65 -6.47 17.49
CA ASN A 306 -11.70 -7.52 17.91
C ASN A 306 -10.25 -7.07 17.73
N HIS A 307 -9.94 -6.38 16.61
CA HIS A 307 -8.62 -5.78 16.39
C HIS A 307 -8.31 -4.64 17.37
N GLU A 308 -9.28 -3.79 17.68
CA GLU A 308 -9.15 -2.72 18.68
C GLU A 308 -8.81 -3.28 20.06
N LYS A 309 -9.59 -4.25 20.55
CA LYS A 309 -9.33 -4.91 21.83
C LYS A 309 -7.98 -5.57 21.89
N TRP A 310 -7.58 -6.23 20.79
CA TRP A 310 -6.26 -6.83 20.71
C TRP A 310 -5.16 -5.76 20.79
N PHE A 311 -5.29 -4.66 20.05
CA PHE A 311 -4.30 -3.58 20.06
C PHE A 311 -4.19 -2.93 21.43
N GLU A 312 -5.30 -2.63 22.09
CA GLU A 312 -5.35 -2.07 23.45
C GLU A 312 -4.68 -2.96 24.49
N ALA A 313 -4.72 -4.28 24.31
CA ALA A 313 -4.04 -5.23 25.20
C ALA A 313 -2.50 -5.17 25.08
N PHE A 314 -1.96 -4.77 23.94
CA PHE A 314 -0.52 -4.74 23.67
C PHE A 314 0.09 -3.33 23.70
N ALA A 315 -0.70 -2.28 23.53
CA ALA A 315 -0.24 -0.89 23.46
C ALA A 315 -0.70 -0.11 24.69
N GLU A 316 0.04 -0.17 25.80
CA GLU A 316 -0.30 0.52 27.07
C GLU A 316 -0.57 2.02 26.90
N ARG A 317 0.11 2.66 25.95
CA ARG A 317 -0.09 4.06 25.54
C ARG A 317 -0.71 4.13 24.15
N GLY A 318 -1.60 3.17 23.87
CA GLY A 318 -2.33 3.08 22.64
C GLY A 318 -3.50 4.07 22.59
N ARG A 319 -3.77 4.57 21.39
CA ARG A 319 -5.00 5.27 21.04
C ARG A 319 -5.59 4.63 19.81
N VAL A 320 -6.88 4.38 19.83
CA VAL A 320 -7.63 3.78 18.73
C VAL A 320 -8.59 4.79 18.13
N LEU A 321 -8.72 4.79 16.81
CA LEU A 321 -9.66 5.61 16.05
C LEU A 321 -10.25 4.79 14.90
N GLU A 322 -11.53 4.99 14.64
CA GLU A 322 -12.24 4.45 13.49
C GLU A 322 -12.47 5.55 12.46
N LEU A 323 -12.06 5.30 11.22
CA LEU A 323 -12.21 6.20 10.08
C LEU A 323 -13.01 5.53 8.97
N SER A 324 -13.95 6.26 8.37
CA SER A 324 -14.66 5.77 7.19
C SER A 324 -13.75 5.80 5.97
N GLY A 325 -13.74 4.71 5.21
CA GLY A 325 -12.94 4.60 3.99
C GLY A 325 -12.65 3.15 3.62
N THR A 326 -11.81 2.95 2.61
CA THR A 326 -11.30 1.64 2.23
C THR A 326 -10.07 1.28 3.07
N HIS A 327 -9.53 0.08 2.85
CA HIS A 327 -8.22 -0.32 3.39
C HIS A 327 -7.12 0.73 3.13
N ASP A 328 -7.16 1.37 1.98
CA ASP A 328 -6.25 2.44 1.59
C ASP A 328 -6.73 3.79 2.16
N LEU A 329 -6.82 3.94 3.49
CA LEU A 329 -7.28 5.16 4.17
C LEU A 329 -6.51 6.42 3.73
N ILE A 330 -5.22 6.30 3.45
CA ILE A 330 -4.38 7.40 2.95
C ILE A 330 -4.86 7.90 1.58
N ILE A 331 -5.50 7.04 0.78
CA ILE A 331 -6.07 7.39 -0.52
C ILE A 331 -7.53 7.81 -0.37
N SER A 332 -8.32 7.03 0.36
CA SER A 332 -9.78 7.23 0.44
C SER A 332 -10.22 8.30 1.46
N ASN A 333 -9.39 8.59 2.46
CA ASN A 333 -9.68 9.59 3.50
C ASN A 333 -8.42 10.33 3.98
N PRO A 334 -7.60 10.92 3.07
CA PRO A 334 -6.28 11.47 3.40
C PRO A 334 -6.33 12.62 4.41
N ARG A 335 -7.36 13.45 4.38
CA ARG A 335 -7.49 14.60 5.28
C ARG A 335 -7.62 14.17 6.73
N GLU A 336 -8.56 13.27 7.01
CA GLU A 336 -8.81 12.82 8.38
C GLU A 336 -7.60 12.07 8.94
N VAL A 337 -6.94 11.24 8.10
CA VAL A 337 -5.67 10.59 8.47
C VAL A 337 -4.60 11.62 8.84
N LEU A 338 -4.41 12.67 8.01
CA LEU A 338 -3.44 13.72 8.25
C LEU A 338 -3.72 14.48 9.55
N ASP A 339 -4.98 14.87 9.79
CA ASP A 339 -5.42 15.59 11.00
C ASP A 339 -5.13 14.76 12.26
N GLN A 340 -5.38 13.45 12.23
CA GLN A 340 -5.12 12.56 13.36
C GLN A 340 -3.62 12.35 13.63
N ILE A 341 -2.79 12.26 12.58
CA ILE A 341 -1.32 12.22 12.72
C ILE A 341 -0.81 13.50 13.39
N GLN A 342 -1.31 14.66 12.97
CA GLN A 342 -0.90 15.94 13.52
C GLN A 342 -1.33 16.11 14.98
N ALA A 343 -2.56 15.73 15.32
CA ALA A 343 -3.07 15.74 16.69
C ALA A 343 -2.28 14.81 17.60
N PHE A 344 -1.97 13.61 17.13
CA PHE A 344 -1.17 12.65 17.87
C PHE A 344 0.25 13.16 18.10
N GLY A 345 0.92 13.71 17.09
CA GLY A 345 2.26 14.27 17.20
C GLY A 345 2.34 15.45 18.20
N SER A 346 1.30 16.30 18.25
CA SER A 346 1.24 17.44 19.17
C SER A 346 1.13 17.01 20.64
N SER A 347 0.46 15.90 20.93
CA SER A 347 0.29 15.38 22.31
C SER A 347 1.60 15.01 23.03
N PHE A 348 2.73 14.90 22.31
CA PHE A 348 4.06 14.60 22.88
C PHE A 348 4.98 15.82 22.98
N SER A 349 4.66 16.94 22.32
CA SER A 349 5.44 18.18 22.42
C SER A 349 5.15 18.94 23.70
N GLU A 350 4.01 18.72 24.34
CA GLU A 350 3.58 19.44 25.56
C GLU A 350 4.16 18.86 26.87
N ARG A 351 4.91 17.74 26.82
CA ARG A 351 5.48 17.07 28.01
C ARG A 351 7.01 17.16 28.10
N ARG A 352 7.56 18.32 27.70
CA ARG A 352 8.98 18.63 27.94
C ARG A 352 9.15 19.59 29.13
#